data_b26777c9b1485579fb4ba771ee3000e2
#
_entry.id   b26777c9b1485579fb4ba771ee3000e2
#
_cell.length_a   1.000
_cell.length_b   1.000
_cell.length_c   1.000
_cell.angle_alpha   90.00
_cell.angle_beta   90.00
_cell.angle_gamma   90.00
#
_symmetry.space_group_name_H-M   'P 1'
#
loop_
_entity.id
_entity.type
_entity.pdbx_description
1 polymer ?
#
loop_
_entity_poly.entity_id
_entity_poly.type
_entity_poly.pdbx_seq_one_letter_code
_entity_poly.pdbx_strand_id
1 'polypeptide(L)'
;MITVHKEVTPHLDRTLNRIRKLGCKAGVSINPATSISGLEFLLDKLDLILVMTVNPGFGGQVFIESSLNKIKLIRELINDKPIKIQVDGGINKVVVPRVIEAGANVVVAGSAVFNGDGVESYSKNIEALRYKIKK
;
A
#
# COMPACT_ATOMS: atom_id res chain seq x y z
N MET A 1 -4.62 -13.73 0.39
CA MET A 1 -4.91 -12.48 -0.36
C MET A 1 -4.07 -12.49 -1.63
N ILE A 2 -4.64 -12.08 -2.75
CA ILE A 2 -3.92 -11.90 -4.02
C ILE A 2 -4.10 -10.45 -4.44
N THR A 3 -2.99 -9.74 -4.68
CA THR A 3 -2.98 -8.35 -5.16
C THR A 3 -2.43 -8.31 -6.58
N VAL A 4 -3.12 -7.63 -7.47
CA VAL A 4 -2.75 -7.48 -8.87
C VAL A 4 -2.59 -6.01 -9.22
N HIS A 5 -1.62 -5.69 -10.07
CA HIS A 5 -1.47 -4.33 -10.58
C HIS A 5 -2.61 -3.95 -11.53
N LYS A 6 -3.16 -2.75 -11.34
CA LYS A 6 -4.19 -2.18 -12.22
C LYS A 6 -3.74 -2.13 -13.67
N GLU A 7 -2.46 -1.88 -13.89
CA GLU A 7 -1.84 -1.66 -15.18
C GLU A 7 -1.68 -2.94 -16.03
N VAL A 8 -1.78 -4.12 -15.41
CA VAL A 8 -1.53 -5.38 -16.13
C VAL A 8 -2.76 -5.93 -16.87
N THR A 9 -3.94 -5.36 -16.63
CA THR A 9 -5.16 -5.83 -17.29
C THR A 9 -6.20 -4.73 -17.48
N PRO A 10 -6.80 -4.61 -18.69
CA PRO A 10 -7.95 -3.75 -18.89
C PRO A 10 -9.23 -4.32 -18.26
N HIS A 11 -9.23 -5.60 -17.83
CA HIS A 11 -10.38 -6.31 -17.27
C HIS A 11 -10.21 -6.58 -15.78
N LEU A 12 -9.84 -5.54 -15.02
CA LEU A 12 -9.59 -5.65 -13.57
C LEU A 12 -10.79 -6.22 -12.80
N ASP A 13 -12.00 -5.80 -13.14
CA ASP A 13 -13.24 -6.33 -12.54
C ASP A 13 -13.31 -7.86 -12.64
N ARG A 14 -13.10 -8.41 -13.83
CA ARG A 14 -13.08 -9.86 -14.05
C ARG A 14 -12.00 -10.56 -13.22
N THR A 15 -10.82 -9.96 -13.13
CA THR A 15 -9.69 -10.52 -12.39
C THR A 15 -9.99 -10.57 -10.89
N LEU A 16 -10.49 -9.49 -10.30
CA LEU A 16 -10.88 -9.43 -8.89
C LEU A 16 -11.99 -10.44 -8.58
N ASN A 17 -13.01 -10.54 -9.44
CA ASN A 17 -14.07 -11.56 -9.30
C ASN A 17 -13.50 -12.98 -9.33
N ARG A 18 -12.52 -13.27 -10.18
CA ARG A 18 -11.87 -14.58 -10.24
C ARG A 18 -11.13 -14.91 -8.93
N ILE A 19 -10.38 -13.95 -8.40
CA ILE A 19 -9.68 -14.08 -7.11
C ILE A 19 -10.68 -14.41 -5.99
N ARG A 20 -11.78 -13.67 -5.90
CA ARG A 20 -12.80 -13.88 -4.87
C ARG A 20 -13.53 -15.22 -5.01
N LYS A 21 -13.83 -15.66 -6.23
CA LYS A 21 -14.41 -16.99 -6.50
C LYS A 21 -13.52 -18.14 -6.05
N LEU A 22 -12.21 -17.92 -5.94
CA LEU A 22 -11.25 -18.89 -5.40
C LEU A 22 -11.14 -18.83 -3.86
N GLY A 23 -12.01 -18.07 -3.18
CA GLY A 23 -11.99 -17.93 -1.72
C GLY A 23 -10.88 -17.01 -1.20
N CYS A 24 -10.19 -16.27 -2.07
CA CYS A 24 -9.13 -15.35 -1.68
C CYS A 24 -9.64 -13.92 -1.50
N LYS A 25 -9.03 -13.18 -0.57
CA LYS A 25 -9.15 -11.73 -0.51
C LYS A 25 -8.46 -11.11 -1.72
N ALA A 26 -9.04 -10.04 -2.27
CA ALA A 26 -8.58 -9.39 -3.48
C ALA A 26 -8.02 -7.99 -3.19
N GLY A 27 -6.85 -7.70 -3.75
CA GLY A 27 -6.22 -6.39 -3.70
C GLY A 27 -5.85 -5.87 -5.08
N VAL A 28 -5.76 -4.55 -5.19
CA VAL A 28 -5.25 -3.87 -6.37
C VAL A 28 -4.03 -3.03 -6.00
N SER A 29 -2.99 -3.09 -6.83
CA SER A 29 -1.82 -2.21 -6.73
C SER A 29 -1.86 -1.16 -7.83
N ILE A 30 -1.41 0.06 -7.54
CA ILE A 30 -1.31 1.16 -8.48
C ILE A 30 0.06 1.82 -8.42
N ASN A 31 0.64 2.09 -9.58
CA ASN A 31 1.93 2.76 -9.72
C ASN A 31 1.84 4.26 -9.39
N PRO A 32 2.99 4.94 -9.13
CA PRO A 32 3.00 6.35 -8.79
C PRO A 32 2.25 7.24 -9.79
N ALA A 33 2.41 7.02 -11.09
CA ALA A 33 1.76 7.82 -12.14
C ALA A 33 0.34 7.33 -12.51
N THR A 34 -0.11 6.18 -12.00
CA THR A 34 -1.42 5.62 -12.35
C THR A 34 -2.55 6.33 -11.58
N SER A 35 -3.58 6.74 -12.31
CA SER A 35 -4.79 7.33 -11.72
C SER A 35 -5.59 6.32 -10.89
N ILE A 36 -6.25 6.80 -9.83
CA ILE A 36 -7.20 6.02 -9.03
C ILE A 36 -8.56 5.87 -9.71
N SER A 37 -8.80 6.59 -10.81
CA SER A 37 -10.05 6.56 -11.57
C SER A 37 -10.45 5.12 -11.93
N GLY A 38 -11.73 4.81 -11.79
CA GLY A 38 -12.28 3.47 -12.01
C GLY A 38 -12.26 2.56 -10.78
N LEU A 39 -11.51 2.91 -9.71
CA LEU A 39 -11.54 2.13 -8.46
C LEU A 39 -12.90 2.26 -7.75
N GLU A 40 -13.59 3.37 -7.91
CA GLU A 40 -14.93 3.62 -7.37
C GLU A 40 -15.94 2.55 -7.75
N PHE A 41 -15.81 1.94 -8.92
CA PHE A 41 -16.67 0.86 -9.40
C PHE A 41 -16.28 -0.52 -8.88
N LEU A 42 -15.18 -0.63 -8.14
CA LEU A 42 -14.60 -1.92 -7.71
C LEU A 42 -14.55 -2.08 -6.19
N LEU A 43 -14.95 -1.06 -5.42
CA LEU A 43 -14.79 -1.03 -3.96
C LEU A 43 -15.42 -2.24 -3.25
N ASP A 44 -16.54 -2.75 -3.74
CA ASP A 44 -17.23 -3.90 -3.15
C ASP A 44 -16.47 -5.23 -3.36
N LYS A 45 -15.45 -5.23 -4.21
CA LYS A 45 -14.63 -6.40 -4.55
C LYS A 45 -13.23 -6.31 -3.96
N LEU A 46 -12.89 -5.17 -3.34
CA LEU A 46 -11.54 -4.90 -2.83
C LEU A 46 -11.48 -5.08 -1.31
N ASP A 47 -10.45 -5.76 -0.87
CA ASP A 47 -10.06 -5.86 0.54
C ASP A 47 -8.82 -4.99 0.84
N LEU A 48 -8.07 -4.60 -0.22
CA LEU A 48 -6.83 -3.85 -0.10
C LEU A 48 -6.54 -3.04 -1.37
N ILE A 49 -6.05 -1.82 -1.18
CA ILE A 49 -5.45 -0.98 -2.23
C ILE A 49 -4.00 -0.72 -1.84
N LEU A 50 -3.06 -1.20 -2.67
CA LEU A 50 -1.63 -0.97 -2.52
C LEU A 50 -1.22 0.24 -3.38
N VAL A 51 -0.71 1.27 -2.73
CA VAL A 51 -0.11 2.43 -3.39
C VAL A 51 1.40 2.21 -3.47
N MET A 52 1.92 2.07 -4.69
CA MET A 52 3.36 2.09 -4.89
C MET A 52 3.87 3.51 -4.69
N THR A 53 4.79 3.67 -3.77
CA THR A 53 5.38 4.97 -3.38
C THR A 53 6.80 5.15 -3.94
N VAL A 54 7.18 4.24 -4.81
CA VAL A 54 8.34 4.28 -5.72
C VAL A 54 7.93 3.62 -7.04
N ASN A 55 8.71 3.78 -8.10
CA ASN A 55 8.51 3.00 -9.32
C ASN A 55 8.98 1.56 -9.07
N PRO A 56 8.11 0.54 -9.25
CA PRO A 56 8.49 -0.85 -9.02
C PRO A 56 9.68 -1.29 -9.86
N GLY A 57 10.57 -2.12 -9.27
CA GLY A 57 11.72 -2.69 -10.00
C GLY A 57 12.90 -3.06 -9.09
N PHE A 58 13.25 -2.24 -8.12
CA PHE A 58 14.35 -2.52 -7.18
C PHE A 58 14.14 -1.83 -5.83
N GLY A 59 14.79 -2.33 -4.79
CA GLY A 59 14.71 -1.79 -3.44
C GLY A 59 15.60 -0.56 -3.21
N GLY A 60 15.44 0.10 -2.05
CA GLY A 60 16.29 1.22 -1.63
C GLY A 60 15.98 2.55 -2.32
N GLN A 61 14.89 2.66 -3.05
CA GLN A 61 14.48 3.89 -3.71
C GLN A 61 13.94 4.93 -2.72
N VAL A 62 14.02 6.21 -3.11
CA VAL A 62 13.49 7.33 -2.34
C VAL A 62 11.98 7.42 -2.51
N PHE A 63 11.27 7.68 -1.41
CA PHE A 63 9.83 7.88 -1.38
C PHE A 63 9.38 9.02 -2.31
N ILE A 64 8.35 8.79 -3.10
CA ILE A 64 7.77 9.80 -4.00
C ILE A 64 6.73 10.61 -3.24
N GLU A 65 7.02 11.89 -2.99
CA GLU A 65 6.21 12.80 -2.16
C GLU A 65 4.75 12.96 -2.63
N SER A 66 4.52 12.97 -3.93
CA SER A 66 3.15 13.08 -4.48
C SER A 66 2.24 11.91 -4.12
N SER A 67 2.81 10.79 -3.66
CA SER A 67 2.06 9.62 -3.19
C SER A 67 1.21 9.91 -1.95
N LEU A 68 1.61 10.89 -1.12
CA LEU A 68 0.81 11.30 0.05
C LEU A 68 -0.58 11.81 -0.37
N ASN A 69 -0.64 12.61 -1.43
CA ASN A 69 -1.93 13.10 -1.94
C ASN A 69 -2.78 11.95 -2.50
N LYS A 70 -2.17 11.00 -3.21
CA LYS A 70 -2.88 9.81 -3.71
C LYS A 70 -3.46 8.97 -2.57
N ILE A 71 -2.72 8.77 -1.47
CA ILE A 71 -3.20 8.06 -0.28
C ILE A 71 -4.43 8.75 0.31
N LYS A 72 -4.41 10.09 0.44
CA LYS A 72 -5.55 10.89 0.92
C LYS A 72 -6.78 10.71 0.03
N LEU A 73 -6.62 10.84 -1.29
CA LEU A 73 -7.70 10.65 -2.25
C LEU A 73 -8.31 9.23 -2.17
N ILE A 74 -7.49 8.20 -1.98
CA ILE A 74 -7.98 6.83 -1.79
C ILE A 74 -8.71 6.71 -0.45
N ARG A 75 -8.23 7.35 0.62
CA ARG A 75 -8.92 7.33 1.92
C ARG A 75 -10.30 7.98 1.83
N GLU A 76 -10.41 9.10 1.14
CA GLU A 76 -11.68 9.76 0.86
C GLU A 76 -12.60 8.86 0.02
N LEU A 77 -12.06 8.25 -1.04
CA LEU A 77 -12.81 7.36 -1.94
C LEU A 77 -13.40 6.15 -1.22
N ILE A 78 -12.63 5.48 -0.35
CA ILE A 78 -13.11 4.28 0.35
C ILE A 78 -13.98 4.61 1.57
N ASN A 79 -13.88 5.85 2.09
CA ASN A 79 -14.62 6.31 3.27
C ASN A 79 -14.54 5.27 4.43
N ASP A 80 -15.69 4.80 4.92
CA ASP A 80 -15.81 3.84 6.04
C ASP A 80 -15.74 2.36 5.60
N LYS A 81 -15.52 2.08 4.31
CA LYS A 81 -15.40 0.69 3.84
C LYS A 81 -14.16 0.01 4.47
N PRO A 82 -14.26 -1.29 4.82
CA PRO A 82 -13.18 -2.03 5.50
C PRO A 82 -12.04 -2.41 4.54
N ILE A 83 -11.66 -1.50 3.65
CA ILE A 83 -10.58 -1.68 2.68
C ILE A 83 -9.29 -1.15 3.29
N LYS A 84 -8.23 -1.96 3.28
CA LYS A 84 -6.91 -1.53 3.75
C LYS A 84 -6.19 -0.72 2.69
N ILE A 85 -5.49 0.32 3.11
CA ILE A 85 -4.55 1.07 2.27
C ILE A 85 -3.15 0.67 2.67
N GLN A 86 -2.46 0.01 1.75
CA GLN A 86 -1.08 -0.41 1.90
C GLN A 86 -0.16 0.49 1.09
N VAL A 87 1.04 0.76 1.60
CA VAL A 87 2.08 1.51 0.90
C VAL A 87 3.36 0.69 0.82
N ASP A 88 4.04 0.75 -0.32
CA ASP A 88 5.30 0.06 -0.57
C ASP A 88 6.25 0.94 -1.38
N GLY A 89 7.45 1.14 -0.85
CA GLY A 89 8.55 1.87 -1.49
C GLY A 89 9.04 3.10 -0.71
N GLY A 90 10.33 3.11 -0.37
CA GLY A 90 10.97 4.21 0.34
C GLY A 90 10.50 4.39 1.79
N ILE A 91 9.85 3.39 2.37
CA ILE A 91 9.26 3.45 3.71
C ILE A 91 10.37 3.37 4.76
N ASN A 92 10.40 4.35 5.65
CA ASN A 92 11.34 4.45 6.77
C ASN A 92 10.67 5.18 7.96
N LYS A 93 11.40 5.31 9.08
CA LYS A 93 10.89 5.94 10.31
C LYS A 93 10.41 7.38 10.15
N VAL A 94 10.90 8.10 9.14
CA VAL A 94 10.50 9.48 8.85
C VAL A 94 9.23 9.52 7.98
N VAL A 95 9.10 8.57 7.06
CA VAL A 95 7.99 8.50 6.11
C VAL A 95 6.75 7.88 6.75
N VAL A 96 6.90 6.89 7.65
CA VAL A 96 5.77 6.15 8.27
C VAL A 96 4.73 7.08 8.90
N PRO A 97 5.06 8.05 9.78
CA PRO A 97 4.05 8.95 10.34
C PRO A 97 3.22 9.65 9.27
N ARG A 98 3.87 10.11 8.22
CA ARG A 98 3.27 10.89 7.13
C ARG A 98 2.28 10.08 6.30
N VAL A 99 2.63 8.82 5.97
CA VAL A 99 1.72 7.94 5.21
C VAL A 99 0.54 7.49 6.06
N ILE A 100 0.73 7.25 7.35
CA ILE A 100 -0.36 6.92 8.29
C ILE A 100 -1.32 8.10 8.45
N GLU A 101 -0.81 9.31 8.66
CA GLU A 101 -1.62 10.54 8.71
C GLU A 101 -2.38 10.80 7.40
N ALA A 102 -1.79 10.44 6.26
CA ALA A 102 -2.47 10.50 4.97
C ALA A 102 -3.58 9.45 4.80
N GLY A 103 -3.61 8.39 5.65
CA GLY A 103 -4.67 7.39 5.67
C GLY A 103 -4.24 5.95 5.41
N ALA A 104 -2.96 5.68 5.20
CA ALA A 104 -2.45 4.31 5.11
C ALA A 104 -2.58 3.59 6.47
N ASN A 105 -2.79 2.28 6.44
CA ASN A 105 -2.88 1.44 7.64
C ASN A 105 -2.07 0.14 7.54
N VAL A 106 -1.39 -0.08 6.42
CA VAL A 106 -0.42 -1.15 6.22
C VAL A 106 0.82 -0.57 5.55
N VAL A 107 2.00 -0.88 6.08
CA VAL A 107 3.28 -0.44 5.49
C VAL A 107 4.14 -1.64 5.15
N VAL A 108 4.81 -1.58 3.99
CA VAL A 108 5.82 -2.54 3.57
C VAL A 108 7.18 -1.83 3.61
N ALA A 109 8.13 -2.43 4.31
CA ALA A 109 9.48 -1.90 4.44
C ALA A 109 10.50 -3.03 4.27
N GLY A 110 11.40 -2.90 3.33
CA GLY A 110 12.52 -3.82 3.09
C GLY A 110 13.81 -3.29 3.70
N SER A 111 14.49 -2.39 3.00
CA SER A 111 15.80 -1.84 3.40
C SER A 111 15.81 -1.19 4.79
N ALA A 112 14.70 -0.58 5.21
CA ALA A 112 14.60 0.02 6.53
C ALA A 112 14.51 -1.01 7.67
N VAL A 113 14.06 -2.23 7.38
CA VAL A 113 14.01 -3.35 8.35
C VAL A 113 15.33 -4.13 8.32
N PHE A 114 15.75 -4.55 7.13
CA PHE A 114 16.92 -5.41 6.95
C PHE A 114 18.21 -4.61 6.82
N ASN A 115 18.38 -3.63 7.72
CA ASN A 115 19.57 -2.81 7.87
C ASN A 115 20.26 -3.13 9.20
N GLY A 116 21.55 -3.47 9.16
CA GLY A 116 22.33 -3.92 10.32
C GLY A 116 22.46 -5.45 10.40
N ASP A 117 23.09 -5.92 11.47
CA ASP A 117 23.45 -7.32 11.64
C ASP A 117 22.50 -8.07 12.59
N GLY A 118 21.79 -9.03 12.01
CA GLY A 118 21.05 -10.04 12.76
C GLY A 118 19.68 -9.62 13.33
N VAL A 119 19.06 -10.59 13.98
CA VAL A 119 17.66 -10.54 14.43
C VAL A 119 17.36 -9.38 15.38
N GLU A 120 18.31 -9.03 16.27
CA GLU A 120 18.10 -7.92 17.21
C GLU A 120 17.99 -6.57 16.52
N SER A 121 18.82 -6.33 15.49
CA SER A 121 18.74 -5.11 14.67
C SER A 121 17.42 -5.03 13.93
N TYR A 122 16.97 -6.13 13.33
CA TYR A 122 15.71 -6.20 12.61
C TYR A 122 14.51 -5.96 13.53
N SER A 123 14.52 -6.53 14.73
CA SER A 123 13.48 -6.30 15.73
C SER A 123 13.38 -4.84 16.14
N LYS A 124 14.51 -4.19 16.43
CA LYS A 124 14.57 -2.75 16.74
C LYS A 124 14.07 -1.90 15.57
N ASN A 125 14.46 -2.24 14.35
CA ASN A 125 14.02 -1.53 13.15
C ASN A 125 12.50 -1.64 12.94
N ILE A 126 11.91 -2.83 13.14
CA ILE A 126 10.45 -3.03 13.07
C ILE A 126 9.75 -2.20 14.14
N GLU A 127 10.22 -2.20 15.39
CA GLU A 127 9.63 -1.38 16.45
C GLU A 127 9.71 0.13 16.14
N ALA A 128 10.81 0.59 15.54
CA ALA A 128 10.95 1.99 15.12
C ALA A 128 9.98 2.39 13.99
N LEU A 129 9.48 1.42 13.21
CA LEU A 129 8.48 1.64 12.16
C LEU A 129 7.04 1.53 12.68
N ARG A 130 6.81 0.99 13.87
CA ARG A 130 5.49 0.89 14.48
C ARG A 130 5.04 2.24 15.00
N TYR A 131 4.33 2.98 14.15
CA TYR A 131 3.75 4.26 14.52
C TYR A 131 2.46 4.05 15.29
N LYS A 132 2.42 4.51 16.55
CA LYS A 132 1.19 4.56 17.34
C LYS A 132 0.50 5.90 17.06
N ILE A 133 -0.66 5.85 16.42
CA ILE A 133 -1.52 7.03 16.29
C ILE A 133 -1.83 7.49 17.73
N LYS A 134 -1.35 8.67 18.09
CA LYS A 134 -1.78 9.33 19.34
C LYS A 134 -3.27 9.64 19.19
N LYS A 135 -4.09 8.96 19.98
CA LYS A 135 -5.52 9.29 20.12
C LYS A 135 -5.69 10.62 20.80
#